data_325f6982042a84a4956256bf2fef7b92
#
_entry.id   325f6982042a84a4956256bf2fef7b92
#
_cell.length_a   1.000
_cell.length_b   1.000
_cell.length_c   1.000
_cell.angle_alpha   90.00
_cell.angle_beta   90.00
_cell.angle_gamma   90.00
#
_symmetry.space_group_name_H-M   'P 1'
#
loop_
_entity.id
_entity.type
_entity.pdbx_description
1 polymer ?
#
loop_
_entity_poly.entity_id
_entity_poly.type
_entity_poly.pdbx_seq_one_letter_code
_entity_poly.pdbx_strand_id
1 'polypeptide(L)' 'MLKTWERDGYTVEEKHFDYDLHQFDIIKDGETIATITPGSIEEMEETIAALDAGEGVDGWEDGMGNTIRI' A
#
# COMPACT_ATOMS: atom_id res chain seq x y z
N MET A 1 -14.03 -5.92 -4.15
CA MET A 1 -14.17 -4.98 -3.03
C MET A 1 -12.81 -4.60 -2.50
N LEU A 2 -12.59 -3.33 -2.25
CA LEU A 2 -11.30 -2.83 -1.82
C LEU A 2 -11.08 -3.10 -0.33
N LYS A 3 -9.84 -3.33 0.05
CA LYS A 3 -9.49 -3.69 1.43
C LYS A 3 -8.84 -2.54 2.17
N THR A 4 -8.87 -2.63 3.49
CA THR A 4 -8.16 -1.73 4.38
C THR A 4 -7.42 -2.59 5.39
N TRP A 5 -6.15 -2.28 5.63
CA TRP A 5 -5.34 -2.96 6.63
C TRP A 5 -4.91 -1.96 7.69
N GLU A 6 -5.07 -2.35 8.94
CA GLU A 6 -4.65 -1.49 10.06
C GLU A 6 -3.34 -2.01 10.63
N ARG A 7 -2.45 -1.08 10.96
CA ARG A 7 -1.16 -1.36 11.57
C ARG A 7 -0.95 -0.41 12.74
N ASP A 8 0.07 -0.69 13.52
CA ASP A 8 0.38 0.16 14.66
C ASP A 8 0.86 1.53 14.17
N GLY A 9 0.02 2.53 14.38
CA GLY A 9 0.34 3.91 14.02
C GLY A 9 -0.05 4.33 12.61
N TYR A 10 -0.62 3.45 11.78
CA TYR A 10 -1.04 3.82 10.43
C TYR A 10 -2.04 2.83 9.85
N THR A 11 -2.65 3.22 8.73
CA THR A 11 -3.62 2.40 8.00
C THR A 11 -3.21 2.35 6.54
N VAL A 12 -3.47 1.23 5.88
CA VAL A 12 -3.25 1.09 4.43
C VAL A 12 -4.62 0.89 3.78
N GLU A 13 -4.94 1.73 2.79
CA GLU A 13 -6.21 1.64 2.06
C GLU A 13 -5.94 1.30 0.60
N GLU A 14 -6.58 0.23 0.12
CA GLU A 14 -6.52 -0.16 -1.28
C GLU A 14 -7.54 0.68 -2.07
N LYS A 15 -7.11 1.28 -3.18
CA LYS A 15 -7.97 2.11 -4.03
C LYS A 15 -7.75 1.79 -5.50
N HIS A 16 -8.75 2.03 -6.31
CA HIS A 16 -8.60 1.90 -7.77
C HIS A 16 -7.54 2.88 -8.27
N PHE A 17 -6.68 2.40 -9.17
CA PHE A 17 -5.65 3.23 -9.77
C PHE A 17 -5.83 3.27 -11.29
N ASP A 18 -5.75 2.11 -11.97
CA ASP A 18 -5.85 2.04 -13.45
C ASP A 18 -6.27 0.64 -13.85
N TYR A 19 -7.31 0.51 -14.67
CA TYR A 19 -7.85 -0.78 -15.12
C TYR A 19 -7.97 -1.77 -13.97
N ASP A 20 -7.15 -2.82 -13.98
CA ASP A 20 -7.14 -3.86 -12.95
C ASP A 20 -6.12 -3.60 -11.86
N LEU A 21 -5.40 -2.48 -11.93
CA LEU A 21 -4.40 -2.13 -10.93
C LEU A 21 -5.01 -1.28 -9.84
N HIS A 22 -4.58 -1.52 -8.61
CA HIS A 22 -4.97 -0.74 -7.44
C HIS A 22 -3.74 -0.08 -6.82
N GLN A 23 -3.96 1.05 -6.18
CA GLN A 23 -2.93 1.71 -5.38
C GLN A 23 -3.22 1.48 -3.90
N PHE A 24 -2.22 1.68 -3.09
CA PHE A 24 -2.34 1.50 -1.65
C PHE A 24 -1.89 2.77 -0.96
N ASP A 25 -2.84 3.47 -0.35
CA ASP A 25 -2.55 4.72 0.37
C ASP A 25 -2.15 4.41 1.80
N ILE A 26 -1.03 4.96 2.24
CA ILE A 26 -0.56 4.82 3.61
C ILE A 26 -0.99 6.07 4.36
N ILE A 27 -1.87 5.89 5.34
CA ILE A 27 -2.48 7.00 6.07
C ILE A 27 -2.00 6.98 7.52
N LYS A 28 -1.44 8.09 7.96
CA LYS A 28 -0.96 8.25 9.32
C LYS A 28 -1.48 9.57 9.87
N ASP A 29 -2.11 9.51 11.04
CA ASP A 29 -2.69 10.69 11.69
C ASP A 29 -3.67 11.45 10.78
N GLY A 30 -4.43 10.71 9.97
CA GLY A 30 -5.41 11.28 9.06
C GLY A 30 -4.82 11.85 7.77
N GLU A 31 -3.54 11.67 7.54
CA GLU A 31 -2.83 12.20 6.37
C GLU A 31 -2.27 11.06 5.52
N THR A 32 -2.43 11.16 4.19
CA THR A 32 -1.78 10.21 3.29
C THR A 32 -0.31 10.58 3.17
N ILE A 33 0.56 9.78 3.78
CA ILE A 33 2.00 10.06 3.81
C ILE A 33 2.74 9.41 2.65
N ALA A 34 2.15 8.41 2.02
CA ALA A 34 2.75 7.71 0.88
C ALA A 34 1.67 6.96 0.12
N THR A 35 1.94 6.63 -1.14
CA THR A 35 1.04 5.83 -1.96
C THR A 35 1.90 4.82 -2.71
N ILE A 36 1.53 3.54 -2.62
CA ILE A 36 2.21 2.47 -3.36
C ILE A 36 1.46 2.26 -4.67
N THR A 37 2.17 2.35 -5.80
CA THR A 37 1.59 2.15 -7.13
C THR A 37 2.29 0.97 -7.80
N PRO A 38 1.73 -0.25 -7.69
CA PRO A 38 2.34 -1.42 -8.32
C PRO A 38 2.43 -1.25 -9.84
N GLY A 39 3.49 -1.77 -10.43
CA GLY A 39 3.70 -1.69 -11.87
C GLY A 39 3.03 -2.82 -12.66
N SER A 40 2.50 -3.84 -11.98
CA SER A 40 1.85 -4.96 -12.62
C SER A 40 0.87 -5.61 -11.66
N ILE A 41 -0.02 -6.46 -12.19
CA ILE A 41 -0.97 -7.21 -11.36
C ILE A 41 -0.22 -8.16 -10.43
N GLU A 42 0.87 -8.76 -10.90
CA GLU A 42 1.69 -9.64 -10.07
C GLU A 42 2.25 -8.90 -8.85
N GLU A 43 2.80 -7.70 -9.05
CA GLU A 43 3.29 -6.88 -7.95
C GLU A 43 2.17 -6.47 -7.01
N MET A 44 1.00 -6.13 -7.55
CA MET A 44 -0.17 -5.79 -6.76
C MET A 44 -0.58 -6.96 -5.87
N GLU A 45 -0.63 -8.18 -6.43
CA GLU A 45 -1.00 -9.37 -5.67
C GLU A 45 0.01 -9.69 -4.59
N GLU A 46 1.30 -9.49 -4.85
CA GLU A 46 2.36 -9.67 -3.85
C GLU A 46 2.18 -8.68 -2.69
N THR A 47 1.84 -7.44 -3.01
CA THR A 47 1.59 -6.42 -1.99
C THR A 47 0.41 -6.81 -1.11
N ILE A 48 -0.69 -7.26 -1.73
CA ILE A 48 -1.88 -7.68 -0.99
C ILE A 48 -1.55 -8.89 -0.11
N ALA A 49 -0.82 -9.86 -0.65
CA ALA A 49 -0.45 -11.06 0.10
C ALA A 49 0.39 -10.71 1.33
N ALA A 50 1.34 -9.80 1.17
CA ALA A 50 2.19 -9.36 2.28
C ALA A 50 1.37 -8.63 3.36
N LEU A 51 0.45 -7.77 2.95
CA LEU A 51 -0.42 -7.06 3.88
C LEU A 51 -1.36 -8.03 4.59
N ASP A 52 -1.92 -9.00 3.88
CA ASP A 52 -2.78 -10.02 4.47
C ASP A 52 -2.02 -10.89 5.47
N ALA A 53 -0.72 -11.06 5.26
CA ALA A 53 0.14 -11.83 6.16
C ALA A 53 0.53 -11.05 7.42
N GLY A 54 0.16 -9.78 7.52
CA GLY A 54 0.44 -8.96 8.69
C GLY A 54 1.70 -8.13 8.62
N GLU A 55 2.34 -8.04 7.45
CA GLU A 55 3.56 -7.27 7.29
C GLU A 55 3.30 -5.77 7.31
N GLY A 56 4.27 -5.00 7.80
CA GLY A 56 4.21 -3.55 7.75
C GLY A 56 4.85 -3.03 6.48
N VAL A 57 4.59 -1.75 6.17
CA VAL A 57 5.10 -1.15 4.92
C VAL A 57 6.33 -0.28 5.13
N ASP A 58 6.81 -0.14 6.36
CA ASP A 58 8.03 0.64 6.63
C ASP A 58 9.21 0.00 5.91
N GLY A 59 9.90 0.79 5.10
CA GLY A 59 11.03 0.31 4.31
C GLY A 59 10.65 -0.20 2.92
N TRP A 60 9.37 -0.22 2.58
CA TRP A 60 8.94 -0.63 1.25
C TRP A 60 9.13 0.50 0.24
N GLU A 61 9.27 0.14 -1.03
CA GLU A 61 9.32 1.12 -2.11
C GLU A 61 7.89 1.42 -2.57
N ASP A 62 7.65 2.67 -2.94
CA ASP A 62 6.32 3.11 -3.35
C ASP A 62 6.03 2.95 -4.85
N GLY A 63 6.99 2.42 -5.61
CA GLY A 63 6.86 2.27 -7.06
C GLY A 63 7.26 3.52 -7.83
N MET A 64 7.64 4.60 -7.14
CA MET A 64 8.07 5.86 -7.77
C MET A 64 9.51 6.20 -7.42
N GLY A 65 10.24 5.24 -6.86
CA GLY A 65 11.64 5.43 -6.52
C GLY A 65 11.88 5.92 -5.10
N ASN A 66 10.84 6.04 -4.30
CA ASN A 66 10.95 6.49 -2.90
C ASN A 66 10.75 5.32 -1.95
N THR A 67 11.40 5.40 -0.79
CA THR A 67 11.23 4.41 0.27
C THR A 67 10.26 4.97 1.32
N ILE A 68 9.29 4.15 1.72
CA ILE A 68 8.30 4.56 2.71
C ILE A 68 8.93 4.53 4.09
N ARG A 69 8.76 5.60 4.84
CA ARG A 69 9.25 5.69 6.21
C ARG A 69 8.13 6.13 7.14
N ILE A 70 7.92 5.34 8.17
CA ILE A 70 6.85 5.58 9.13
C ILE A 70 7.41 5.95 10.49
#